data_6cd65396601c3be23236c5049830387b
#
_entry.id   6cd65396601c3be23236c5049830387b
#
_cell.length_a   1.000
_cell.length_b   1.000
_cell.length_c   1.000
_cell.angle_alpha   90.00
_cell.angle_beta   90.00
_cell.angle_gamma   90.00
#
_symmetry.space_group_name_H-M   'P 1'
#
loop_
_entity.id
_entity.type
_entity.pdbx_description
1 polymer ?
#
loop_
_entity_poly.entity_id
_entity_poly.type
_entity_poly.pdbx_seq_one_letter_code
_entity_poly.pdbx_strand_id
1 'polypeptide(L)'
;RDTDRSRGLGDVYKRQINNISRFRIDHSFHKLHYAMHSAHSHTYYELFYMMHGNCTISIDDRLFSLSEGNIIFIPANSVHRTSYIGELTPERTYIEFSKDYIETISQTLGKNWAKHNLWGHILYIEKEKREKIDFLFREIQKEYDIVDGYSDCCIRQLFQYLIINLVRLDRNTKDIKEFIANSDNKTNQDMIIAAKYIAENFKNDITLKDVASHLNLNPSYFSSKFKAFNNIGFAEYLRNIRINHAEWYLIETDLSLSDIASECGFCNSNYFGDTFKLVNGISPSEFRKNNKPKKAEN
;
A
#
# COMPACT_ATOMS: atom_id res chain seq x y z
N ARG A 1 -9.53 16.61 29.02
CA ARG A 1 -9.52 15.13 29.23
C ARG A 1 -9.59 14.51 27.86
N ASP A 2 -8.43 14.11 27.42
CA ASP A 2 -8.21 13.43 26.14
C ASP A 2 -8.91 12.06 26.17
N THR A 3 -9.78 11.86 25.22
CA THR A 3 -10.25 10.54 24.80
C THR A 3 -10.00 10.38 23.32
N ASP A 4 -8.72 10.41 22.95
CA ASP A 4 -8.27 9.87 21.66
C ASP A 4 -8.08 8.36 21.86
N ARG A 5 -9.17 7.62 21.79
CA ARG A 5 -9.13 6.18 21.65
C ARG A 5 -8.99 5.89 20.17
N SER A 6 -7.76 5.70 19.78
CA SER A 6 -7.34 4.98 18.56
C SER A 6 -8.28 3.78 18.29
N ARG A 7 -9.28 3.98 17.44
CA ARG A 7 -9.93 2.90 16.71
C ARG A 7 -8.94 2.41 15.67
N GLY A 8 -7.93 1.66 16.04
CA GLY A 8 -6.85 1.40 15.09
C GLY A 8 -6.33 -0.02 15.07
N LEU A 9 -6.49 -0.81 16.09
CA LEU A 9 -5.88 -2.14 16.14
C LEU A 9 -6.87 -3.29 16.36
N GLY A 10 -8.13 -3.01 16.70
CA GLY A 10 -9.15 -4.03 16.95
C GLY A 10 -9.91 -4.52 15.73
N ASP A 11 -10.04 -3.69 14.69
CA ASP A 11 -10.91 -3.98 13.54
C ASP A 11 -10.18 -4.69 12.39
N VAL A 12 -8.85 -4.72 12.39
CA VAL A 12 -8.03 -5.47 11.42
C VAL A 12 -8.22 -6.98 11.53
N TYR A 13 -8.78 -7.45 12.65
CA TYR A 13 -8.83 -8.88 12.99
C TYR A 13 -10.14 -9.59 12.66
N LYS A 14 -11.13 -8.94 12.08
CA LYS A 14 -12.46 -9.53 11.91
C LYS A 14 -12.69 -10.35 10.64
N ARG A 15 -11.76 -10.29 9.67
CA ARG A 15 -11.98 -11.01 8.41
C ARG A 15 -10.87 -11.97 8.08
N GLN A 16 -11.06 -13.22 8.48
CA GLN A 16 -10.35 -14.36 7.92
C GLN A 16 -11.26 -15.00 6.88
N ILE A 17 -11.16 -14.61 5.63
CA ILE A 17 -11.84 -15.28 4.53
C ILE A 17 -10.79 -15.93 3.64
N ASN A 18 -10.88 -17.23 3.53
CA ASN A 18 -10.22 -18.14 2.59
C ASN A 18 -8.84 -17.76 2.02
N ASN A 19 -7.92 -18.63 2.26
CA ASN A 19 -6.46 -18.69 2.06
C ASN A 19 -5.82 -18.20 0.75
N ILE A 20 -6.50 -17.49 -0.14
CA ILE A 20 -5.96 -17.16 -1.47
C ILE A 20 -6.13 -15.68 -1.82
N SER A 21 -7.04 -14.94 -1.22
CA SER A 21 -7.28 -13.55 -1.62
C SER A 21 -7.35 -12.59 -0.45
N ARG A 22 -6.47 -11.58 -0.48
CA ARG A 22 -6.50 -10.47 0.46
C ARG A 22 -7.40 -9.37 -0.11
N PHE A 23 -8.34 -8.91 0.71
CA PHE A 23 -9.09 -7.70 0.45
C PHE A 23 -9.23 -6.91 1.74
N ARG A 24 -8.94 -5.63 1.68
CA ARG A 24 -9.13 -4.69 2.78
C ARG A 24 -9.62 -3.37 2.24
N ILE A 25 -10.56 -2.76 2.90
CA ILE A 25 -10.98 -1.38 2.65
C ILE A 25 -10.84 -0.59 3.95
N ASP A 26 -10.39 0.65 3.85
CA ASP A 26 -10.26 1.57 4.96
C ASP A 26 -10.64 2.98 4.52
N HIS A 27 -11.47 3.62 5.35
CA HIS A 27 -11.87 5.01 5.20
C HIS A 27 -11.34 5.78 6.40
N SER A 28 -10.56 6.83 6.16
CA SER A 28 -9.89 7.55 7.22
C SER A 28 -9.76 9.05 6.96
N PHE A 29 -9.76 9.79 8.06
CA PHE A 29 -9.41 11.21 8.11
C PHE A 29 -8.00 11.35 8.66
N HIS A 30 -7.21 12.22 8.06
CA HIS A 30 -5.84 12.45 8.49
C HIS A 30 -5.66 13.86 9.05
N LYS A 31 -4.64 14.02 9.91
CA LYS A 31 -4.23 15.35 10.39
C LYS A 31 -3.60 16.12 9.24
N LEU A 32 -3.76 17.44 9.26
CA LEU A 32 -3.05 18.34 8.35
C LEU A 32 -1.53 18.11 8.46
N HIS A 33 -0.86 18.18 7.33
CA HIS A 33 0.58 17.96 7.22
C HIS A 33 1.07 16.57 7.69
N TYR A 34 0.17 15.60 7.77
CA TYR A 34 0.57 14.23 8.03
C TYR A 34 1.27 13.65 6.79
N ALA A 35 2.41 13.04 7.00
CA ALA A 35 3.09 12.23 5.99
C ALA A 35 3.32 10.84 6.56
N MET A 36 3.25 9.83 5.72
CA MET A 36 3.69 8.49 6.12
C MET A 36 5.14 8.55 6.58
N HIS A 37 5.46 7.85 7.66
CA HIS A 37 6.80 7.89 8.25
C HIS A 37 7.89 7.49 7.27
N SER A 38 7.60 6.52 6.40
CA SER A 38 8.54 6.05 5.37
C SER A 38 7.81 5.66 4.10
N ALA A 39 8.53 5.66 2.97
CA ALA A 39 8.08 4.95 1.80
C ALA A 39 8.10 3.45 2.10
N HIS A 40 7.15 2.71 1.55
CA HIS A 40 7.00 1.27 1.77
C HIS A 40 6.53 0.57 0.49
N SER A 41 6.60 -0.74 0.48
CA SER A 41 6.05 -1.57 -0.58
C SER A 41 5.33 -2.78 0.02
N HIS A 42 4.38 -3.32 -0.70
CA HIS A 42 3.64 -4.50 -0.30
C HIS A 42 3.26 -5.35 -1.52
N THR A 43 2.95 -6.62 -1.30
CA THR A 43 2.71 -7.61 -2.37
C THR A 43 1.29 -7.57 -2.96
N TYR A 44 0.44 -6.71 -2.46
CA TYR A 44 -0.93 -6.49 -2.94
C TYR A 44 -1.03 -5.16 -3.70
N TYR A 45 -2.09 -5.01 -4.46
CA TYR A 45 -2.44 -3.78 -5.16
C TYR A 45 -3.22 -2.85 -4.24
N GLU A 46 -3.16 -1.55 -4.50
CA GLU A 46 -3.95 -0.55 -3.79
C GLU A 46 -4.69 0.35 -4.77
N LEU A 47 -5.96 0.58 -4.50
CA LEU A 47 -6.76 1.61 -5.13
C LEU A 47 -6.96 2.74 -4.11
N PHE A 48 -6.34 3.88 -4.34
CA PHE A 48 -6.37 5.03 -3.45
C PHE A 48 -7.30 6.10 -4.01
N TYR A 49 -8.28 6.53 -3.23
CA TYR A 49 -9.24 7.57 -3.57
C TYR A 49 -9.13 8.77 -2.62
N MET A 50 -8.81 9.95 -3.14
CA MET A 50 -8.79 11.21 -2.40
C MET A 50 -10.21 11.80 -2.42
N MET A 51 -10.95 11.64 -1.32
CA MET A 51 -12.34 12.08 -1.21
C MET A 51 -12.44 13.57 -0.89
N HIS A 52 -11.53 14.08 -0.04
CA HIS A 52 -11.46 15.50 0.31
C HIS A 52 -10.03 15.93 0.62
N GLY A 53 -9.67 17.17 0.28
CA GLY A 53 -8.33 17.73 0.49
C GLY A 53 -7.33 17.36 -0.60
N ASN A 54 -6.03 17.40 -0.25
CA ASN A 54 -4.96 17.19 -1.20
C ASN A 54 -3.84 16.33 -0.59
N CYS A 55 -3.19 15.53 -1.44
CA CYS A 55 -1.98 14.82 -1.07
C CYS A 55 -1.01 14.70 -2.24
N THR A 56 0.23 14.36 -1.94
CA THR A 56 1.20 13.86 -2.92
C THR A 56 1.47 12.40 -2.63
N ILE A 57 1.56 11.60 -3.68
CA ILE A 57 1.96 10.19 -3.61
C ILE A 57 3.15 9.99 -4.52
N SER A 58 4.27 9.57 -3.94
CA SER A 58 5.38 9.04 -4.74
C SER A 58 5.13 7.55 -4.97
N ILE A 59 5.27 7.09 -6.21
CA ILE A 59 5.18 5.68 -6.59
C ILE A 59 6.39 5.40 -7.47
N ASP A 60 7.28 4.52 -6.99
CA ASP A 60 8.57 4.24 -7.61
C ASP A 60 9.35 5.55 -7.86
N ASP A 61 9.60 5.91 -9.12
CA ASP A 61 10.34 7.09 -9.56
C ASP A 61 9.44 8.30 -9.95
N ARG A 62 8.13 8.20 -9.72
CA ARG A 62 7.14 9.19 -10.13
C ARG A 62 6.45 9.83 -8.93
N LEU A 63 6.19 11.12 -9.02
CA LEU A 63 5.42 11.89 -8.03
C LEU A 63 4.08 12.30 -8.62
N PHE A 64 3.00 12.00 -7.89
CA PHE A 64 1.64 12.33 -8.25
C PHE A 64 1.04 13.30 -7.24
N SER A 65 0.40 14.36 -7.71
CA SER A 65 -0.40 15.25 -6.86
C SER A 65 -1.87 14.91 -7.04
N LEU A 66 -2.51 14.56 -5.94
CA LEU A 66 -3.93 14.22 -5.91
C LEU A 66 -4.71 15.30 -5.19
N SER A 67 -5.85 15.64 -5.75
CA SER A 67 -6.87 16.49 -5.16
C SER A 67 -8.19 15.74 -5.02
N GLU A 68 -9.16 16.37 -4.42
CA GLU A 68 -10.51 15.84 -4.24
C GLU A 68 -11.10 15.29 -5.56
N GLY A 69 -11.57 14.05 -5.52
CA GLY A 69 -12.10 13.35 -6.69
C GLY A 69 -11.06 12.56 -7.48
N ASN A 70 -9.78 12.62 -7.11
CA ASN A 70 -8.74 11.84 -7.76
C ASN A 70 -8.65 10.41 -7.21
N ILE A 71 -8.47 9.46 -8.11
CA ILE A 71 -8.15 8.07 -7.80
C ILE A 71 -6.82 7.72 -8.45
N ILE A 72 -5.97 7.00 -7.74
CA ILE A 72 -4.76 6.41 -8.28
C ILE A 72 -4.69 4.93 -7.92
N PHE A 73 -4.13 4.16 -8.84
CA PHE A 73 -3.89 2.75 -8.69
C PHE A 73 -2.40 2.50 -8.41
N ILE A 74 -2.09 1.89 -7.28
CA ILE A 74 -0.73 1.57 -6.86
C ILE A 74 -0.48 0.08 -7.14
N PRO A 75 0.46 -0.25 -8.04
CA PRO A 75 0.79 -1.63 -8.36
C PRO A 75 1.41 -2.36 -7.17
N ALA A 76 1.20 -3.68 -7.11
CA ALA A 76 1.90 -4.53 -6.14
C ALA A 76 3.42 -4.40 -6.30
N ASN A 77 4.13 -4.43 -5.17
CA ASN A 77 5.58 -4.27 -5.05
C ASN A 77 6.14 -2.89 -5.44
N SER A 78 5.30 -1.93 -5.83
CA SER A 78 5.75 -0.55 -6.04
C SER A 78 6.06 0.12 -4.71
N VAL A 79 7.20 0.80 -4.64
CA VAL A 79 7.56 1.62 -3.47
C VAL A 79 6.77 2.91 -3.52
N HIS A 80 6.00 3.18 -2.49
CA HIS A 80 5.18 4.39 -2.47
C HIS A 80 5.14 5.06 -1.09
N ARG A 81 4.82 6.34 -1.10
CA ARG A 81 4.66 7.16 0.10
C ARG A 81 3.62 8.25 -0.14
N THR A 82 2.71 8.40 0.80
CA THR A 82 1.70 9.45 0.79
C THR A 82 2.07 10.56 1.78
N SER A 83 1.91 11.82 1.34
CA SER A 83 2.07 13.01 2.17
C SER A 83 0.87 13.92 1.94
N TYR A 84 0.15 14.25 3.00
CA TYR A 84 -1.00 15.14 2.92
C TYR A 84 -0.54 16.59 3.04
N ILE A 85 -1.05 17.43 2.16
CA ILE A 85 -0.68 18.83 2.00
C ILE A 85 -1.93 19.72 1.96
N GLY A 86 -1.76 21.00 2.25
CA GLY A 86 -2.83 21.99 2.18
C GLY A 86 -3.46 22.30 3.53
N GLU A 87 -4.60 22.99 3.50
CA GLU A 87 -5.30 23.52 4.68
C GLU A 87 -6.57 22.72 5.05
N LEU A 88 -7.01 21.83 4.16
CA LEU A 88 -8.21 21.03 4.35
C LEU A 88 -7.87 19.71 5.04
N THR A 89 -8.71 19.29 5.99
CA THR A 89 -8.58 17.97 6.63
C THR A 89 -8.72 16.87 5.57
N PRO A 90 -7.64 16.10 5.33
CA PRO A 90 -7.67 15.10 4.28
C PRO A 90 -8.60 13.94 4.64
N GLU A 91 -9.44 13.55 3.69
CA GLU A 91 -10.30 12.37 3.77
C GLU A 91 -10.00 11.45 2.59
N ARG A 92 -9.73 10.19 2.88
CA ARG A 92 -9.43 9.18 1.87
C ARG A 92 -10.15 7.87 2.13
N THR A 93 -10.36 7.13 1.05
CA THR A 93 -10.66 5.70 1.11
C THR A 93 -9.63 4.96 0.27
N TYR A 94 -9.15 3.81 0.74
CA TYR A 94 -8.33 2.93 -0.08
C TYR A 94 -8.79 1.48 0.02
N ILE A 95 -8.54 0.72 -1.04
CA ILE A 95 -8.78 -0.72 -1.12
C ILE A 95 -7.47 -1.40 -1.44
N GLU A 96 -7.01 -2.26 -0.53
CA GLU A 96 -5.92 -3.20 -0.77
C GLU A 96 -6.51 -4.53 -1.26
N PHE A 97 -5.93 -5.12 -2.32
CA PHE A 97 -6.43 -6.36 -2.86
C PHE A 97 -5.34 -7.19 -3.54
N SER A 98 -5.50 -8.49 -3.52
CA SER A 98 -4.59 -9.44 -4.13
C SER A 98 -4.85 -9.59 -5.64
N LYS A 99 -3.91 -10.23 -6.31
CA LYS A 99 -3.85 -10.36 -7.78
C LYS A 99 -5.09 -11.02 -8.38
N ASP A 100 -5.70 -11.96 -7.68
CA ASP A 100 -6.89 -12.70 -8.13
C ASP A 100 -8.10 -11.80 -8.43
N TYR A 101 -8.24 -10.67 -7.74
CA TYR A 101 -9.28 -9.68 -8.04
C TYR A 101 -9.11 -9.04 -9.42
N ILE A 102 -7.86 -8.81 -9.84
CA ILE A 102 -7.54 -8.29 -11.19
C ILE A 102 -7.58 -9.42 -12.24
N GLU A 103 -7.15 -10.63 -11.90
CA GLU A 103 -7.16 -11.76 -12.82
C GLU A 103 -8.57 -12.07 -13.32
N THR A 104 -9.58 -12.04 -12.44
CA THR A 104 -10.98 -12.24 -12.82
C THR A 104 -11.44 -11.19 -13.85
N ILE A 105 -11.08 -9.92 -13.65
CA ILE A 105 -11.38 -8.85 -14.61
C ILE A 105 -10.59 -9.06 -15.92
N SER A 106 -9.32 -9.44 -15.80
CA SER A 106 -8.43 -9.65 -16.94
C SER A 106 -8.82 -10.84 -17.81
N GLN A 107 -9.43 -11.89 -17.24
CA GLN A 107 -10.00 -13.01 -18.01
C GLN A 107 -11.10 -12.55 -18.96
N THR A 108 -11.90 -11.58 -18.53
CA THR A 108 -13.01 -11.04 -19.32
C THR A 108 -12.58 -9.95 -20.30
N LEU A 109 -11.65 -9.08 -19.91
CA LEU A 109 -11.28 -7.86 -20.64
C LEU A 109 -9.89 -7.91 -21.30
N GLY A 110 -9.12 -9.00 -21.08
CA GLY A 110 -7.80 -9.23 -21.66
C GLY A 110 -6.64 -9.15 -20.66
N LYS A 111 -5.61 -9.97 -20.84
CA LYS A 111 -4.49 -10.19 -19.90
C LYS A 111 -3.74 -8.92 -19.44
N ASN A 112 -3.65 -7.91 -20.29
CA ASN A 112 -2.93 -6.65 -19.98
C ASN A 112 -3.86 -5.50 -19.66
N TRP A 113 -5.16 -5.79 -19.49
CA TRP A 113 -6.17 -4.77 -19.33
C TRP A 113 -5.88 -3.80 -18.17
N ALA A 114 -5.57 -4.30 -16.99
CA ALA A 114 -5.26 -3.47 -15.83
C ALA A 114 -4.05 -2.56 -16.06
N LYS A 115 -2.99 -3.11 -16.67
CA LYS A 115 -1.78 -2.34 -17.00
C LYS A 115 -2.06 -1.16 -17.94
N HIS A 116 -2.94 -1.33 -18.89
CA HIS A 116 -3.24 -0.29 -19.89
C HIS A 116 -4.28 0.72 -19.40
N ASN A 117 -5.13 0.35 -18.44
CA ASN A 117 -6.28 1.18 -18.09
C ASN A 117 -6.23 1.74 -16.65
N LEU A 118 -5.38 1.21 -15.76
CA LEU A 118 -5.34 1.63 -14.37
C LEU A 118 -3.97 2.14 -13.92
N TRP A 119 -2.88 1.68 -14.55
CA TRP A 119 -1.53 1.93 -14.02
C TRP A 119 -0.91 3.21 -14.58
N GLY A 120 -0.30 3.96 -13.68
CA GLY A 120 0.60 5.03 -14.07
C GLY A 120 -0.04 6.38 -14.36
N HIS A 121 -1.33 6.55 -14.08
CA HIS A 121 -2.02 7.83 -14.23
C HIS A 121 -3.07 8.04 -13.13
N ILE A 122 -3.48 9.29 -12.96
CA ILE A 122 -4.54 9.69 -12.03
C ILE A 122 -5.86 9.66 -12.80
N LEU A 123 -6.86 8.96 -12.24
CA LEU A 123 -8.24 9.04 -12.69
C LEU A 123 -8.92 10.19 -11.95
N TYR A 124 -9.56 11.08 -12.67
CA TYR A 124 -10.36 12.16 -12.12
C TYR A 124 -11.85 11.86 -12.22
N ILE A 125 -12.56 11.94 -11.10
CA ILE A 125 -14.00 11.78 -11.06
C ILE A 125 -14.65 13.16 -10.99
N GLU A 126 -15.37 13.50 -12.06
CA GLU A 126 -16.20 14.72 -12.12
C GLU A 126 -17.21 14.72 -10.97
N LYS A 127 -17.45 15.89 -10.40
CA LYS A 127 -18.28 16.06 -9.19
C LYS A 127 -19.65 15.39 -9.30
N GLU A 128 -20.27 15.48 -10.47
CA GLU A 128 -21.60 14.93 -10.77
C GLU A 128 -21.62 13.39 -10.82
N LYS A 129 -20.46 12.78 -10.99
CA LYS A 129 -20.30 11.32 -11.07
C LYS A 129 -19.80 10.70 -9.76
N ARG A 130 -19.39 11.52 -8.79
CA ARG A 130 -18.83 11.06 -7.52
C ARG A 130 -19.82 10.27 -6.68
N GLU A 131 -21.09 10.72 -6.64
CA GLU A 131 -22.12 10.07 -5.84
C GLU A 131 -22.20 8.56 -6.10
N LYS A 132 -22.13 8.14 -7.37
CA LYS A 132 -22.13 6.74 -7.75
C LYS A 132 -20.88 6.00 -7.26
N ILE A 133 -19.71 6.62 -7.37
CA ILE A 133 -18.45 6.01 -6.96
C ILE A 133 -18.39 5.92 -5.42
N ASP A 134 -18.77 6.97 -4.72
CA ASP A 134 -18.87 7.01 -3.26
C ASP A 134 -19.86 5.96 -2.73
N PHE A 135 -21.00 5.80 -3.44
CA PHE A 135 -21.95 4.74 -3.13
C PHE A 135 -21.31 3.35 -3.23
N LEU A 136 -20.56 3.07 -4.28
CA LEU A 136 -19.90 1.77 -4.45
C LEU A 136 -18.84 1.51 -3.37
N PHE A 137 -18.05 2.49 -2.99
CA PHE A 137 -17.10 2.37 -1.87
C PHE A 137 -17.84 2.08 -0.56
N ARG A 138 -18.96 2.77 -0.29
CA ARG A 138 -19.78 2.53 0.91
C ARG A 138 -20.40 1.12 0.92
N GLU A 139 -20.91 0.64 -0.21
CA GLU A 139 -21.47 -0.73 -0.28
C GLU A 139 -20.39 -1.78 -0.09
N ILE A 140 -19.19 -1.59 -0.67
CA ILE A 140 -18.05 -2.48 -0.45
C ILE A 140 -17.66 -2.47 1.03
N GLN A 141 -17.64 -1.29 1.69
CA GLN A 141 -17.33 -1.19 3.12
C GLN A 141 -18.38 -1.94 3.96
N LYS A 142 -19.67 -1.79 3.66
CA LYS A 142 -20.74 -2.50 4.37
C LYS A 142 -20.56 -4.02 4.26
N GLU A 143 -20.34 -4.52 3.04
CA GLU A 143 -20.09 -5.94 2.83
C GLU A 143 -18.81 -6.42 3.50
N TYR A 144 -17.80 -5.55 3.57
CA TYR A 144 -16.56 -5.83 4.28
C TYR A 144 -16.77 -5.94 5.79
N ASP A 145 -17.69 -5.19 6.37
CA ASP A 145 -18.03 -5.23 7.80
C ASP A 145 -18.98 -6.39 8.16
N ILE A 146 -19.72 -6.95 7.18
CA ILE A 146 -20.53 -8.15 7.33
C ILE A 146 -19.62 -9.39 7.19
N VAL A 147 -19.56 -10.22 8.23
CA VAL A 147 -18.77 -11.46 8.21
C VAL A 147 -19.70 -12.64 8.06
N ASP A 148 -20.09 -12.95 6.81
CA ASP A 148 -20.89 -14.12 6.47
C ASP A 148 -20.31 -14.87 5.25
N GLY A 149 -20.94 -16.00 4.86
CA GLY A 149 -20.49 -16.81 3.73
C GLY A 149 -20.69 -16.19 2.35
N TYR A 150 -21.39 -15.05 2.25
CA TYR A 150 -21.71 -14.40 0.98
C TYR A 150 -20.87 -13.15 0.74
N SER A 151 -20.32 -12.54 1.79
CA SER A 151 -19.63 -11.26 1.75
C SER A 151 -18.48 -11.22 0.73
N ASP A 152 -17.64 -12.26 0.63
CA ASP A 152 -16.54 -12.28 -0.35
C ASP A 152 -17.07 -12.24 -1.79
N CYS A 153 -18.14 -12.98 -2.06
CA CYS A 153 -18.79 -12.97 -3.37
C CYS A 153 -19.35 -11.58 -3.71
N CYS A 154 -20.07 -10.95 -2.77
CA CYS A 154 -20.63 -9.61 -2.94
C CYS A 154 -19.53 -8.57 -3.17
N ILE A 155 -18.46 -8.61 -2.37
CA ILE A 155 -17.31 -7.70 -2.53
C ILE A 155 -16.68 -7.86 -3.91
N ARG A 156 -16.46 -9.08 -4.40
CA ARG A 156 -15.89 -9.31 -5.75
C ARG A 156 -16.75 -8.68 -6.84
N GLN A 157 -18.07 -8.84 -6.77
CA GLN A 157 -18.98 -8.25 -7.76
C GLN A 157 -19.00 -6.71 -7.69
N LEU A 158 -19.09 -6.14 -6.48
CA LEU A 158 -19.08 -4.69 -6.27
C LEU A 158 -17.74 -4.08 -6.70
N PHE A 159 -16.62 -4.72 -6.36
CA PHE A 159 -15.30 -4.27 -6.75
C PHE A 159 -15.09 -4.31 -8.26
N GLN A 160 -15.48 -5.39 -8.93
CA GLN A 160 -15.44 -5.47 -10.40
C GLN A 160 -16.27 -4.37 -11.04
N TYR A 161 -17.47 -4.14 -10.52
CA TYR A 161 -18.34 -3.08 -11.02
C TYR A 161 -17.74 -1.68 -10.79
N LEU A 162 -17.11 -1.44 -9.63
CA LEU A 162 -16.36 -0.21 -9.36
C LEU A 162 -15.25 0.00 -10.39
N ILE A 163 -14.38 -0.98 -10.59
CA ILE A 163 -13.26 -0.91 -11.54
C ILE A 163 -13.75 -0.62 -12.97
N ILE A 164 -14.79 -1.30 -13.43
CA ILE A 164 -15.37 -1.06 -14.76
C ILE A 164 -15.90 0.38 -14.89
N ASN A 165 -16.55 0.91 -13.85
CA ASN A 165 -17.01 2.29 -13.87
C ASN A 165 -15.85 3.29 -13.93
N LEU A 166 -14.79 3.07 -13.14
CA LEU A 166 -13.60 3.93 -13.17
C LEU A 166 -12.98 3.99 -14.57
N VAL A 167 -12.80 2.85 -15.23
CA VAL A 167 -12.23 2.82 -16.59
C VAL A 167 -13.14 3.47 -17.62
N ARG A 168 -14.46 3.35 -17.46
CA ARG A 168 -15.42 4.05 -18.36
C ARG A 168 -15.33 5.57 -18.21
N LEU A 169 -15.09 6.05 -16.99
CA LEU A 169 -14.90 7.48 -16.73
C LEU A 169 -13.61 7.99 -17.37
N ASP A 170 -12.52 7.24 -17.26
CA ASP A 170 -11.21 7.59 -17.81
C ASP A 170 -11.25 7.74 -19.34
N ARG A 171 -11.93 6.83 -20.04
CA ARG A 171 -12.09 6.92 -21.51
C ARG A 171 -12.78 8.18 -22.00
N ASN A 172 -13.57 8.83 -21.14
CA ASN A 172 -14.26 10.08 -21.46
C ASN A 172 -13.41 11.32 -21.15
N THR A 173 -12.29 11.15 -20.44
CA THR A 173 -11.41 12.24 -19.96
C THR A 173 -10.04 12.24 -20.65
N LYS A 174 -9.98 11.92 -21.95
CA LYS A 174 -8.72 11.80 -22.73
C LYS A 174 -7.79 13.02 -22.71
N ASP A 175 -8.14 14.10 -22.04
CA ASP A 175 -7.39 15.36 -21.98
C ASP A 175 -6.83 15.72 -20.59
N ILE A 176 -6.89 14.82 -19.60
CA ILE A 176 -6.23 15.09 -18.32
C ILE A 176 -4.73 14.87 -18.51
N LYS A 177 -4.05 15.98 -18.83
CA LYS A 177 -2.59 16.08 -18.79
C LYS A 177 -2.12 15.56 -17.44
N GLU A 178 -1.17 14.62 -17.47
CA GLU A 178 -0.37 14.25 -16.31
C GLU A 178 0.12 15.52 -15.62
N PHE A 179 -0.51 15.88 -14.52
CA PHE A 179 0.07 16.86 -13.62
C PHE A 179 1.14 16.11 -12.83
N ILE A 180 2.22 15.79 -13.52
CA ILE A 180 3.47 15.49 -12.83
C ILE A 180 3.79 16.80 -12.14
N ALA A 181 3.66 16.84 -10.82
CA ALA A 181 4.25 17.94 -10.07
C ALA A 181 5.71 17.95 -10.49
N ASN A 182 6.10 18.96 -11.26
CA ASN A 182 7.48 19.17 -11.65
C ASN A 182 8.28 19.34 -10.36
N SER A 183 8.67 18.22 -9.76
CA SER A 183 9.72 18.23 -8.78
C SER A 183 11.02 18.36 -9.57
N ASP A 184 11.39 19.59 -9.90
CA ASP A 184 12.76 19.96 -10.34
C ASP A 184 13.81 19.60 -9.28
N ASN A 185 13.45 18.78 -8.31
CA ASN A 185 14.33 18.43 -7.23
C ASN A 185 14.93 17.05 -7.49
N LYS A 186 16.02 17.03 -8.26
CA LYS A 186 16.86 15.85 -8.49
C LYS A 186 17.11 15.03 -7.21
N THR A 187 17.21 15.70 -6.07
CA THR A 187 17.42 15.07 -4.76
C THR A 187 16.22 14.17 -4.35
N ASN A 188 14.98 14.58 -4.62
CA ASN A 188 13.82 13.77 -4.30
C ASN A 188 13.74 12.54 -5.21
N GLN A 189 14.12 12.71 -6.48
CA GLN A 189 14.17 11.61 -7.44
C GLN A 189 15.23 10.57 -7.04
N ASP A 190 16.42 11.02 -6.61
CA ASP A 190 17.47 10.12 -6.09
C ASP A 190 16.99 9.32 -4.88
N MET A 191 16.21 9.93 -3.96
CA MET A 191 15.69 9.24 -2.78
C MET A 191 14.59 8.21 -3.14
N ILE A 192 13.80 8.49 -4.16
CA ILE A 192 12.80 7.54 -4.70
C ILE A 192 13.52 6.34 -5.35
N ILE A 193 14.55 6.58 -6.16
CA ILE A 193 15.38 5.53 -6.77
C ILE A 193 16.06 4.69 -5.68
N ALA A 194 16.56 5.32 -4.61
CA ALA A 194 17.11 4.61 -3.45
C ALA A 194 16.08 3.68 -2.82
N ALA A 195 14.88 4.18 -2.57
CA ALA A 195 13.80 3.41 -1.96
C ALA A 195 13.43 2.18 -2.82
N LYS A 196 13.37 2.35 -4.14
CA LYS A 196 13.14 1.28 -5.10
C LYS A 196 14.25 0.23 -5.07
N TYR A 197 15.52 0.66 -5.15
CA TYR A 197 16.67 -0.24 -5.06
C TYR A 197 16.65 -1.06 -3.76
N ILE A 198 16.33 -0.44 -2.62
CA ILE A 198 16.23 -1.14 -1.33
C ILE A 198 15.08 -2.17 -1.37
N ALA A 199 13.92 -1.81 -1.91
CA ALA A 199 12.77 -2.71 -2.01
C ALA A 199 13.01 -3.90 -2.95
N GLU A 200 13.80 -3.75 -4.00
CA GLU A 200 14.17 -4.83 -4.91
C GLU A 200 15.26 -5.75 -4.33
N ASN A 201 16.07 -5.23 -3.39
CA ASN A 201 17.25 -5.92 -2.85
C ASN A 201 17.18 -6.22 -1.35
N PHE A 202 16.04 -6.04 -0.69
CA PHE A 202 15.89 -6.15 0.78
C PHE A 202 16.30 -7.51 1.34
N LYS A 203 16.22 -8.59 0.55
CA LYS A 203 16.63 -9.94 0.94
C LYS A 203 18.15 -10.06 1.10
N ASN A 204 18.90 -9.25 0.37
CA ASN A 204 20.35 -9.28 0.36
C ASN A 204 20.93 -8.48 1.53
N ASP A 205 22.19 -8.71 1.84
CA ASP A 205 22.91 -7.93 2.86
C ASP A 205 23.39 -6.58 2.30
N ILE A 206 22.40 -5.72 1.95
CA ILE A 206 22.68 -4.39 1.42
C ILE A 206 23.00 -3.40 2.54
N THR A 207 23.98 -2.58 2.28
CA THR A 207 24.42 -1.52 3.21
C THR A 207 24.04 -0.12 2.67
N LEU A 208 24.08 0.88 3.55
CA LEU A 208 23.93 2.27 3.16
C LEU A 208 24.92 2.68 2.07
N LYS A 209 26.16 2.14 2.12
CA LYS A 209 27.20 2.42 1.12
C LYS A 209 26.84 1.87 -0.25
N ASP A 210 26.23 0.69 -0.32
CA ASP A 210 25.80 0.07 -1.58
C ASP A 210 24.74 0.92 -2.27
N VAL A 211 23.76 1.38 -1.50
CA VAL A 211 22.70 2.26 -2.03
C VAL A 211 23.28 3.61 -2.48
N ALA A 212 24.13 4.23 -1.67
CA ALA A 212 24.78 5.48 -2.03
C ALA A 212 25.64 5.35 -3.31
N SER A 213 26.36 4.22 -3.44
CA SER A 213 27.17 3.92 -4.63
C SER A 213 26.29 3.71 -5.87
N HIS A 214 25.15 3.02 -5.73
CA HIS A 214 24.18 2.85 -6.81
C HIS A 214 23.68 4.18 -7.39
N LEU A 215 23.56 5.19 -6.53
CA LEU A 215 23.15 6.55 -6.91
C LEU A 215 24.32 7.50 -7.26
N ASN A 216 25.56 7.02 -7.21
CA ASN A 216 26.77 7.85 -7.32
C ASN A 216 26.79 9.01 -6.31
N LEU A 217 26.30 8.78 -5.08
CA LEU A 217 26.25 9.75 -3.99
C LEU A 217 27.28 9.45 -2.90
N ASN A 218 27.73 10.51 -2.21
CA ASN A 218 28.51 10.33 -0.99
C ASN A 218 27.61 9.69 0.11
N PRO A 219 28.08 8.64 0.84
CA PRO A 219 27.29 7.96 1.86
C PRO A 219 26.75 8.88 2.96
N SER A 220 27.51 9.86 3.43
CA SER A 220 27.05 10.81 4.46
C SER A 220 25.96 11.74 3.93
N TYR A 221 26.12 12.24 2.71
CA TYR A 221 25.10 13.03 2.03
C TYR A 221 23.83 12.22 1.82
N PHE A 222 23.95 10.99 1.29
CA PHE A 222 22.82 10.08 1.11
C PHE A 222 22.09 9.81 2.42
N SER A 223 22.83 9.46 3.50
CA SER A 223 22.24 9.18 4.81
C SER A 223 21.39 10.33 5.34
N SER A 224 21.93 11.56 5.27
CA SER A 224 21.24 12.77 5.71
C SER A 224 19.98 13.05 4.88
N LYS A 225 20.09 12.97 3.55
CA LYS A 225 18.99 13.24 2.62
C LYS A 225 17.91 12.16 2.68
N PHE A 226 18.32 10.88 2.76
CA PHE A 226 17.41 9.77 2.88
C PHE A 226 16.57 9.86 4.17
N LYS A 227 17.22 10.20 5.30
CA LYS A 227 16.53 10.42 6.57
C LYS A 227 15.59 11.62 6.50
N ALA A 228 16.00 12.71 5.89
CA ALA A 228 15.14 13.90 5.73
C ALA A 228 13.92 13.62 4.83
N PHE A 229 14.10 12.81 3.78
CA PHE A 229 13.03 12.44 2.84
C PHE A 229 12.05 11.43 3.44
N ASN A 230 12.57 10.38 4.11
CA ASN A 230 11.78 9.28 4.65
C ASN A 230 11.38 9.44 6.12
N ASN A 231 11.89 10.45 6.84
CA ASN A 231 11.79 10.68 8.29
C ASN A 231 12.45 9.60 9.16
N ILE A 232 12.96 8.54 8.56
CA ILE A 232 13.70 7.44 9.21
C ILE A 232 15.00 7.16 8.47
N GLY A 233 15.98 6.58 9.16
CA GLY A 233 17.27 6.21 8.56
C GLY A 233 17.18 4.93 7.73
N PHE A 234 18.22 4.69 6.89
CA PHE A 234 18.32 3.53 6.01
C PHE A 234 18.11 2.19 6.73
N ALA A 235 18.77 1.97 7.88
CA ALA A 235 18.67 0.69 8.60
C ALA A 235 17.25 0.42 9.12
N GLU A 236 16.57 1.44 9.59
CA GLU A 236 15.19 1.35 10.04
C GLU A 236 14.24 1.15 8.86
N TYR A 237 14.48 1.83 7.75
CA TYR A 237 13.73 1.67 6.51
C TYR A 237 13.82 0.24 5.96
N LEU A 238 15.03 -0.31 5.82
CA LEU A 238 15.27 -1.69 5.37
C LEU A 238 14.61 -2.71 6.32
N ARG A 239 14.74 -2.49 7.62
CA ARG A 239 14.09 -3.33 8.64
C ARG A 239 12.57 -3.36 8.44
N ASN A 240 11.94 -2.21 8.25
CA ASN A 240 10.49 -2.12 8.07
C ASN A 240 10.02 -2.84 6.80
N ILE A 241 10.75 -2.71 5.69
CA ILE A 241 10.47 -3.48 4.47
C ILE A 241 10.53 -4.98 4.75
N ARG A 242 11.59 -5.46 5.40
CA ARG A 242 11.74 -6.88 5.75
C ARG A 242 10.60 -7.39 6.63
N ILE A 243 10.16 -6.60 7.61
CA ILE A 243 9.04 -6.96 8.49
C ILE A 243 7.73 -7.00 7.72
N ASN A 244 7.43 -6.04 6.85
CA ASN A 244 6.21 -6.05 6.03
C ASN A 244 6.13 -7.31 5.15
N HIS A 245 7.24 -7.72 4.54
CA HIS A 245 7.30 -8.96 3.79
C HIS A 245 7.11 -10.20 4.69
N ALA A 246 7.68 -10.19 5.90
CA ALA A 246 7.51 -11.28 6.85
C ALA A 246 6.05 -11.43 7.32
N GLU A 247 5.32 -10.33 7.51
CA GLU A 247 3.89 -10.35 7.82
C GLU A 247 3.11 -11.09 6.73
N TRP A 248 3.41 -10.78 5.47
CA TRP A 248 2.80 -11.48 4.33
C TRP A 248 3.11 -12.98 4.35
N TYR A 249 4.38 -13.38 4.52
CA TYR A 249 4.76 -14.80 4.62
C TYR A 249 4.08 -15.51 5.80
N LEU A 250 3.93 -14.83 6.94
CA LEU A 250 3.28 -15.39 8.13
C LEU A 250 1.79 -15.70 7.88
N ILE A 251 1.10 -14.89 7.10
CA ILE A 251 -0.31 -15.03 6.78
C ILE A 251 -0.51 -16.03 5.63
N GLU A 252 0.23 -15.84 4.54
CA GLU A 252 -0.05 -16.47 3.25
C GLU A 252 0.67 -17.82 3.06
N THR A 253 1.60 -18.19 3.94
CA THR A 253 2.38 -19.42 3.77
C THR A 253 2.44 -20.28 5.04
N ASP A 254 2.80 -21.58 4.85
CA ASP A 254 3.12 -22.50 5.95
C ASP A 254 4.63 -22.58 6.26
N LEU A 255 5.44 -21.65 5.71
CA LEU A 255 6.88 -21.61 5.94
C LEU A 255 7.21 -21.52 7.43
N SER A 256 8.31 -22.17 7.84
CA SER A 256 8.80 -22.04 9.19
C SER A 256 9.24 -20.60 9.48
N LEU A 257 9.31 -20.22 10.76
CA LEU A 257 9.83 -18.88 11.13
C LEU A 257 11.28 -18.69 10.71
N SER A 258 12.06 -19.77 10.67
CA SER A 258 13.43 -19.74 10.19
C SER A 258 13.51 -19.47 8.69
N ASP A 259 12.65 -20.12 7.91
CA ASP A 259 12.59 -19.91 6.45
C ASP A 259 12.11 -18.49 6.14
N ILE A 260 11.10 -18.00 6.87
CA ILE A 260 10.61 -16.62 6.70
C ILE A 260 11.72 -15.61 7.06
N ALA A 261 12.47 -15.83 8.13
CA ALA A 261 13.59 -14.98 8.48
C ALA A 261 14.60 -14.91 7.33
N SER A 262 14.97 -16.07 6.77
CA SER A 262 15.88 -16.16 5.62
C SER A 262 15.32 -15.47 4.38
N GLU A 263 14.06 -15.75 4.02
CA GLU A 263 13.38 -15.13 2.86
C GLU A 263 13.23 -13.61 2.98
N CYS A 264 13.21 -13.09 4.21
CA CYS A 264 13.15 -11.66 4.48
C CYS A 264 14.54 -11.02 4.71
N GLY A 265 15.64 -11.76 4.54
CA GLY A 265 17.01 -11.23 4.66
C GLY A 265 17.48 -11.01 6.09
N PHE A 266 16.88 -11.70 7.07
CA PHE A 266 17.40 -11.70 8.46
C PHE A 266 18.50 -12.75 8.61
N CYS A 267 19.58 -12.38 9.30
CA CYS A 267 20.72 -13.26 9.52
C CYS A 267 20.39 -14.50 10.38
N ASN A 268 19.38 -14.42 11.25
CA ASN A 268 18.88 -15.55 12.04
C ASN A 268 17.45 -15.30 12.53
N SER A 269 16.77 -16.38 12.95
CA SER A 269 15.39 -16.36 13.41
C SER A 269 15.18 -15.66 14.76
N ASN A 270 16.20 -15.63 15.63
CA ASN A 270 16.08 -14.93 16.92
C ASN A 270 16.05 -13.42 16.71
N TYR A 271 16.99 -12.89 15.93
CA TYR A 271 17.02 -11.48 15.59
C TYR A 271 15.77 -11.07 14.81
N PHE A 272 15.26 -11.92 13.93
CA PHE A 272 13.96 -11.73 13.28
C PHE A 272 12.83 -11.64 14.31
N GLY A 273 12.74 -12.59 15.24
CA GLY A 273 11.68 -12.62 16.25
C GLY A 273 11.65 -11.37 17.13
N ASP A 274 12.81 -10.93 17.61
CA ASP A 274 12.97 -9.72 18.43
C ASP A 274 12.61 -8.46 17.65
N THR A 275 13.08 -8.37 16.41
CA THR A 275 12.82 -7.25 15.51
C THR A 275 11.33 -7.16 15.15
N PHE A 276 10.71 -8.30 14.83
CA PHE A 276 9.29 -8.38 14.53
C PHE A 276 8.43 -7.93 15.71
N LYS A 277 8.77 -8.42 16.92
CA LYS A 277 8.08 -8.02 18.15
C LYS A 277 8.26 -6.53 18.46
N LEU A 278 9.45 -5.98 18.21
CA LEU A 278 9.72 -4.54 18.37
C LEU A 278 8.81 -3.70 17.46
N VAL A 279 8.57 -4.12 16.22
CA VAL A 279 7.77 -3.37 15.24
C VAL A 279 6.26 -3.60 15.46
N ASN A 280 5.84 -4.85 15.71
CA ASN A 280 4.42 -5.24 15.72
C ASN A 280 3.84 -5.39 17.15
N GLY A 281 4.65 -5.27 18.19
CA GLY A 281 4.22 -5.44 19.59
C GLY A 281 4.00 -6.88 20.03
N ILE A 282 3.89 -7.84 19.10
CA ILE A 282 3.67 -9.27 19.33
C ILE A 282 4.67 -10.13 18.56
N SER A 283 4.87 -11.37 19.01
CA SER A 283 5.80 -12.28 18.33
C SER A 283 5.30 -12.74 16.95
N PRO A 284 6.20 -13.18 16.04
CA PRO A 284 5.79 -13.73 14.73
C PRO A 284 4.83 -14.91 14.85
N SER A 285 5.05 -15.80 15.84
CA SER A 285 4.16 -16.95 16.09
C SER A 285 2.78 -16.52 16.51
N GLU A 286 2.68 -15.52 17.38
CA GLU A 286 1.43 -14.96 17.86
C GLU A 286 0.71 -14.20 16.74
N PHE A 287 1.46 -13.42 15.94
CA PHE A 287 0.95 -12.75 14.76
C PHE A 287 0.35 -13.75 13.76
N ARG A 288 1.07 -14.84 13.46
CA ARG A 288 0.57 -15.93 12.60
C ARG A 288 -0.71 -16.55 13.18
N LYS A 289 -0.70 -16.90 14.47
CA LYS A 289 -1.86 -17.51 15.14
C LYS A 289 -3.11 -16.62 15.06
N ASN A 290 -2.90 -15.30 15.21
CA ASN A 290 -4.01 -14.34 15.21
C ASN A 290 -4.53 -14.02 13.81
N ASN A 291 -3.69 -14.12 12.78
CA ASN A 291 -4.00 -13.66 11.43
C ASN A 291 -4.11 -14.77 10.39
N LYS A 292 -3.60 -15.99 10.69
CA LYS A 292 -3.73 -17.13 9.77
C LYS A 292 -5.12 -17.74 9.91
N PRO A 293 -5.86 -17.95 8.81
CA PRO A 293 -7.15 -18.60 8.86
C PRO A 293 -7.02 -20.01 9.45
N LYS A 294 -7.91 -20.35 10.39
CA LYS A 294 -8.00 -21.74 10.88
C LYS A 294 -8.39 -22.63 9.71
N LYS A 295 -7.59 -23.67 9.44
CA LYS A 295 -8.03 -24.74 8.51
C LYS A 295 -9.36 -25.26 9.02
N ALA A 296 -10.38 -25.28 8.17
CA ALA A 296 -11.63 -25.96 8.49
C ALA A 296 -11.27 -27.42 8.82
N GLU A 297 -11.55 -27.84 10.05
CA GLU A 297 -11.49 -29.25 10.41
C GLU A 297 -12.58 -29.94 9.57
N ASN A 298 -12.16 -30.83 8.66
CA ASN A 298 -13.03 -31.72 7.91
C ASN A 298 -13.67 -32.77 8.84
#